data_6c5be6c84f1610b191e1e1a9b0e319c3
#
_entry.id   6c5be6c84f1610b191e1e1a9b0e319c3
#
_cell.length_a   1.000
_cell.length_b   1.000
_cell.length_c   1.000
_cell.angle_alpha   90.00
_cell.angle_beta   90.00
_cell.angle_gamma   90.00
#
_symmetry.space_group_name_H-M   'P 1'
#
loop_
_entity.id
_entity.type
_entity.pdbx_description
1 polymer ?
#
loop_
_entity_poly.entity_id
_entity_poly.type
_entity_poly.pdbx_seq_one_letter_code
_entity_poly.pdbx_strand_id
1 'polypeptide(L)'
;MKGIILAGGAGTRLYPLTMVTSKQLLPVYDKPMIYYPLSTLMLAGIKDLLIISTPTDLPNFERLLGDGSQFGISLQYKVQPSPDGLAQAFIIGEEFIGDEPCAMILGDNIFYGGGLSTFLRSAAENAENGSATIFGYYVNDPERFGIMEFDKDWNILSVEEKPQKPKSNYCITGLYFYPKGVAEMAKRVKPSARGELEITTLNDIYLQENRLKAQILGRGFAWLDTGTMDSLVDAAAFVQMTEKRQGVKISAPEEIAFRKEWITKEELLVSAEKYGKSPYGEHLKNVANGTMRY
;
A
#
# COMPACT_ATOMS: atom_id res chain seq x y z
N MET A 1 12.07 10.68 1.88
CA MET A 1 11.53 9.29 1.95
C MET A 1 10.96 8.91 0.60
N LYS A 2 11.29 7.74 0.10
CA LYS A 2 10.77 7.14 -1.14
C LYS A 2 9.62 6.17 -0.84
N GLY A 3 8.78 5.91 -1.85
CA GLY A 3 7.70 4.93 -1.71
C GLY A 3 7.71 3.91 -2.84
N ILE A 4 7.40 2.66 -2.53
CA ILE A 4 7.24 1.58 -3.52
C ILE A 4 5.81 1.04 -3.45
N ILE A 5 5.16 0.92 -4.60
CA ILE A 5 3.93 0.15 -4.76
C ILE A 5 4.29 -1.13 -5.51
N LEU A 6 4.20 -2.26 -4.82
CA LEU A 6 4.45 -3.55 -5.46
C LEU A 6 3.15 -4.09 -6.05
N ALA A 7 3.02 -3.97 -7.35
CA ALA A 7 1.86 -4.35 -8.15
C ALA A 7 2.18 -5.54 -9.08
N GLY A 8 3.00 -6.45 -8.61
CA GLY A 8 3.38 -7.68 -9.31
C GLY A 8 2.46 -8.87 -9.00
N GLY A 9 2.85 -10.03 -9.54
CA GLY A 9 2.17 -11.30 -9.33
C GLY A 9 1.11 -11.60 -10.38
N ALA A 10 0.94 -12.89 -10.70
CA ALA A 10 0.06 -13.38 -11.77
C ALA A 10 -1.45 -13.30 -11.45
N GLY A 11 -1.83 -13.02 -10.19
CA GLY A 11 -3.23 -12.91 -9.79
C GLY A 11 -4.09 -14.17 -10.02
N THR A 12 -3.49 -15.36 -10.08
CA THR A 12 -4.16 -16.62 -10.49
C THR A 12 -5.38 -16.97 -9.65
N ARG A 13 -5.43 -16.55 -8.39
CA ARG A 13 -6.60 -16.75 -7.52
C ARG A 13 -7.85 -15.96 -7.97
N LEU A 14 -7.66 -15.00 -8.88
CA LEU A 14 -8.73 -14.18 -9.45
C LEU A 14 -9.02 -14.54 -10.92
N TYR A 15 -8.54 -15.68 -11.43
CA TYR A 15 -8.93 -16.14 -12.76
C TYR A 15 -10.44 -16.44 -12.82
N PRO A 16 -11.14 -16.06 -13.93
CA PRO A 16 -10.57 -15.51 -15.20
C PRO A 16 -10.40 -13.99 -15.24
N LEU A 17 -10.72 -13.21 -14.20
CA LEU A 17 -10.68 -11.74 -14.20
C LEU A 17 -9.28 -11.17 -14.55
N THR A 18 -8.23 -11.87 -14.12
CA THR A 18 -6.84 -11.43 -14.26
C THR A 18 -6.10 -12.11 -15.42
N MET A 19 -6.81 -12.78 -16.34
CA MET A 19 -6.16 -13.41 -17.52
C MET A 19 -5.59 -12.41 -18.51
N VAL A 20 -6.12 -11.19 -18.54
CA VAL A 20 -5.76 -10.14 -19.51
C VAL A 20 -5.41 -8.80 -18.85
N THR A 21 -5.36 -8.76 -17.55
CA THR A 21 -5.05 -7.52 -16.80
C THR A 21 -4.49 -7.83 -15.42
N SER A 22 -3.67 -6.92 -14.90
CA SER A 22 -3.22 -6.99 -13.52
C SER A 22 -4.39 -6.90 -12.54
N LYS A 23 -4.31 -7.63 -11.43
CA LYS A 23 -5.26 -7.55 -10.32
C LYS A 23 -5.45 -6.11 -9.85
N GLN A 24 -4.38 -5.34 -9.75
CA GLN A 24 -4.38 -3.98 -9.23
C GLN A 24 -5.03 -2.96 -10.18
N LEU A 25 -5.36 -3.38 -11.41
CA LEU A 25 -6.16 -2.59 -12.36
C LEU A 25 -7.64 -2.94 -12.34
N LEU A 26 -8.04 -4.01 -11.64
CA LEU A 26 -9.46 -4.32 -11.43
C LEU A 26 -10.15 -3.21 -10.64
N PRO A 27 -11.43 -2.94 -10.93
CA PRO A 27 -12.18 -1.94 -10.18
C PRO A 27 -12.48 -2.42 -8.76
N VAL A 28 -12.29 -1.52 -7.79
CA VAL A 28 -12.86 -1.65 -6.45
C VAL A 28 -13.86 -0.51 -6.30
N TYR A 29 -15.13 -0.82 -6.50
CA TYR A 29 -16.27 0.08 -6.59
C TYR A 29 -16.13 1.10 -7.74
N ASP A 30 -15.60 2.29 -7.50
CA ASP A 30 -15.64 3.43 -8.43
C ASP A 30 -14.30 3.81 -9.06
N LYS A 31 -13.22 3.10 -8.72
CA LYS A 31 -11.88 3.38 -9.23
C LYS A 31 -11.01 2.12 -9.30
N PRO A 32 -9.90 2.13 -10.07
CA PRO A 32 -8.94 1.02 -10.09
C PRO A 32 -8.31 0.80 -8.71
N MET A 33 -8.08 -0.45 -8.36
CA MET A 33 -7.51 -0.86 -7.06
C MET A 33 -6.22 -0.12 -6.71
N ILE A 34 -5.35 0.15 -7.68
CA ILE A 34 -4.06 0.83 -7.48
C ILE A 34 -4.20 2.23 -6.86
N TYR A 35 -5.35 2.89 -6.98
CA TYR A 35 -5.59 4.21 -6.41
C TYR A 35 -5.57 4.18 -4.87
N TYR A 36 -5.94 3.06 -4.25
CA TYR A 36 -5.96 2.92 -2.80
C TYR A 36 -4.56 2.91 -2.18
N PRO A 37 -3.63 2.02 -2.59
CA PRO A 37 -2.26 2.05 -2.09
C PRO A 37 -1.51 3.34 -2.48
N LEU A 38 -1.76 3.88 -3.68
CA LEU A 38 -1.22 5.18 -4.09
C LEU A 38 -1.63 6.27 -3.09
N SER A 39 -2.92 6.37 -2.79
CA SER A 39 -3.46 7.32 -1.82
C SER A 39 -2.88 7.14 -0.42
N THR A 40 -2.65 5.89 0.01
CA THR A 40 -2.07 5.60 1.32
C THR A 40 -0.65 6.17 1.44
N LEU A 41 0.20 5.99 0.43
CA LEU A 41 1.55 6.58 0.43
C LEU A 41 1.50 8.11 0.31
N MET A 42 0.58 8.66 -0.47
CA MET A 42 0.35 10.11 -0.54
C MET A 42 -0.10 10.68 0.81
N LEU A 43 -0.96 10.00 1.55
CA LEU A 43 -1.36 10.37 2.92
C LEU A 43 -0.17 10.40 3.88
N ALA A 44 0.79 9.49 3.72
CA ALA A 44 2.05 9.50 4.45
C ALA A 44 2.97 10.70 4.10
N GLY A 45 2.64 11.47 3.06
CA GLY A 45 3.44 12.62 2.60
C GLY A 45 4.51 12.27 1.57
N ILE A 46 4.46 11.07 1.01
CA ILE A 46 5.47 10.59 0.06
C ILE A 46 5.10 11.06 -1.35
N LYS A 47 6.05 11.73 -2.02
CA LYS A 47 5.86 12.27 -3.37
C LYS A 47 6.63 11.51 -4.45
N ASP A 48 7.75 10.90 -4.10
CA ASP A 48 8.55 10.12 -5.03
C ASP A 48 8.18 8.64 -4.89
N LEU A 49 7.55 8.09 -5.92
CA LEU A 49 7.00 6.74 -5.89
C LEU A 49 7.51 5.89 -7.05
N LEU A 50 7.77 4.63 -6.76
CA LEU A 50 8.13 3.61 -7.73
C LEU A 50 7.03 2.55 -7.80
N ILE A 51 6.49 2.31 -8.98
CA ILE A 51 5.57 1.20 -9.24
C ILE A 51 6.40 0.05 -9.82
N ILE A 52 6.34 -1.10 -9.15
CA ILE A 52 6.99 -2.33 -9.61
C ILE A 52 5.90 -3.31 -10.05
N SER A 53 5.96 -3.75 -11.29
CA SER A 53 4.96 -4.67 -11.84
C SER A 53 5.58 -5.67 -12.83
N THR A 54 4.76 -6.59 -13.33
CA THR A 54 5.17 -7.57 -14.36
C THR A 54 5.51 -6.86 -15.67
N PRO A 55 6.33 -7.47 -16.55
CA PRO A 55 6.61 -6.91 -17.87
C PRO A 55 5.35 -6.65 -18.70
N THR A 56 4.34 -7.51 -18.56
CA THR A 56 3.07 -7.44 -19.31
C THR A 56 2.17 -6.32 -18.83
N ASP A 57 2.12 -6.09 -17.52
CA ASP A 57 1.15 -5.15 -16.92
C ASP A 57 1.69 -3.73 -16.76
N LEU A 58 3.01 -3.57 -16.63
CA LEU A 58 3.65 -2.27 -16.37
C LEU A 58 3.21 -1.17 -17.34
N PRO A 59 3.11 -1.40 -18.68
CA PRO A 59 2.64 -0.38 -19.61
C PRO A 59 1.21 0.10 -19.35
N ASN A 60 0.36 -0.73 -18.73
CA ASN A 60 -0.99 -0.33 -18.37
C ASN A 60 -1.02 0.62 -17.16
N PHE A 61 -0.10 0.44 -16.18
CA PHE A 61 0.07 1.38 -15.07
C PHE A 61 0.62 2.71 -15.57
N GLU A 62 1.62 2.70 -16.45
CA GLU A 62 2.17 3.91 -17.08
C GLU A 62 1.09 4.69 -17.83
N ARG A 63 0.24 4.00 -18.61
CA ARG A 63 -0.87 4.63 -19.33
C ARG A 63 -1.93 5.20 -18.41
N LEU A 64 -2.21 4.54 -17.28
CA LEU A 64 -3.23 4.97 -16.31
C LEU A 64 -2.77 6.17 -15.48
N LEU A 65 -1.54 6.10 -14.97
CA LEU A 65 -1.04 7.01 -13.93
C LEU A 65 -0.05 8.07 -14.45
N GLY A 66 0.47 7.91 -15.68
CA GLY A 66 1.43 8.83 -16.28
C GLY A 66 2.70 9.00 -15.44
N ASP A 67 3.22 10.20 -15.41
CA ASP A 67 4.38 10.58 -14.59
C ASP A 67 4.01 11.01 -13.15
N GLY A 68 2.72 11.02 -12.82
CA GLY A 68 2.21 11.43 -11.50
C GLY A 68 1.96 12.91 -11.33
N SER A 69 2.29 13.74 -12.31
CA SER A 69 2.17 15.21 -12.22
C SER A 69 0.75 15.67 -11.89
N GLN A 70 -0.29 14.98 -12.41
CA GLN A 70 -1.69 15.25 -12.09
C GLN A 70 -2.05 15.06 -10.60
N PHE A 71 -1.21 14.36 -9.86
CA PHE A 71 -1.34 14.15 -8.41
C PHE A 71 -0.30 14.94 -7.61
N GLY A 72 0.51 15.80 -8.26
CA GLY A 72 1.59 16.55 -7.64
C GLY A 72 2.72 15.67 -7.06
N ILE A 73 2.92 14.50 -7.65
CA ILE A 73 3.94 13.49 -7.28
C ILE A 73 4.79 13.13 -8.49
N SER A 74 5.88 12.39 -8.26
CA SER A 74 6.72 11.81 -9.31
C SER A 74 6.58 10.30 -9.29
N LEU A 75 6.20 9.72 -10.42
CA LEU A 75 6.08 8.27 -10.61
C LEU A 75 7.20 7.75 -11.50
N GLN A 76 7.85 6.70 -11.03
CA GLN A 76 8.77 5.88 -11.81
C GLN A 76 8.24 4.45 -11.89
N TYR A 77 8.73 3.68 -12.85
CA TYR A 77 8.25 2.35 -13.15
C TYR A 77 9.42 1.39 -13.34
N LYS A 78 9.36 0.23 -12.71
CA LYS A 78 10.35 -0.84 -12.90
C LYS A 78 9.67 -2.20 -13.04
N VAL A 79 10.27 -3.05 -13.87
CA VAL A 79 9.81 -4.42 -14.08
C VAL A 79 10.28 -5.32 -12.96
N GLN A 80 9.39 -6.16 -12.43
CA GLN A 80 9.71 -7.37 -11.68
C GLN A 80 9.68 -8.56 -12.65
N PRO A 81 10.83 -9.12 -13.03
CA PRO A 81 10.88 -10.17 -14.07
C PRO A 81 10.22 -11.48 -13.64
N SER A 82 10.34 -11.81 -12.36
CA SER A 82 9.77 -13.01 -11.72
C SER A 82 9.30 -12.67 -10.30
N PRO A 83 8.24 -13.33 -9.78
CA PRO A 83 7.68 -13.05 -8.46
C PRO A 83 8.51 -13.76 -7.36
N ASP A 84 9.78 -13.37 -7.18
CA ASP A 84 10.73 -14.03 -6.28
C ASP A 84 10.57 -13.57 -4.82
N GLY A 85 9.45 -12.97 -4.46
CA GLY A 85 9.12 -12.55 -3.11
C GLY A 85 9.03 -11.02 -2.93
N LEU A 86 8.46 -10.59 -1.81
CA LEU A 86 8.17 -9.17 -1.57
C LEU A 86 9.46 -8.37 -1.29
N ALA A 87 10.45 -8.96 -0.62
CA ALA A 87 11.71 -8.27 -0.32
C ALA A 87 12.52 -7.95 -1.58
N GLN A 88 12.30 -8.66 -2.71
CA GLN A 88 12.92 -8.37 -4.00
C GLN A 88 12.63 -6.93 -4.47
N ALA A 89 11.49 -6.36 -4.09
CA ALA A 89 11.10 -4.99 -4.48
C ALA A 89 12.17 -3.95 -4.08
N PHE A 90 12.81 -4.12 -2.92
CA PHE A 90 13.86 -3.20 -2.47
C PHE A 90 15.15 -3.36 -3.26
N ILE A 91 15.45 -4.58 -3.74
CA ILE A 91 16.62 -4.86 -4.59
C ILE A 91 16.39 -4.25 -5.98
N ILE A 92 15.20 -4.44 -6.57
CA ILE A 92 14.81 -3.81 -7.85
C ILE A 92 14.81 -2.29 -7.73
N GLY A 93 14.33 -1.77 -6.60
CA GLY A 93 14.21 -0.34 -6.32
C GLY A 93 15.47 0.32 -5.81
N GLU A 94 16.60 -0.37 -5.64
CA GLU A 94 17.80 0.12 -4.95
C GLU A 94 18.27 1.50 -5.46
N GLU A 95 18.42 1.65 -6.75
CA GLU A 95 18.83 2.92 -7.38
C GLU A 95 17.84 4.06 -7.10
N PHE A 96 16.52 3.77 -7.14
CA PHE A 96 15.46 4.72 -6.85
C PHE A 96 15.44 5.12 -5.37
N ILE A 97 15.63 4.16 -4.47
CA ILE A 97 15.65 4.38 -3.02
C ILE A 97 16.86 5.21 -2.63
N GLY A 98 18.05 4.89 -3.17
CA GLY A 98 19.30 5.54 -2.78
C GLY A 98 19.51 5.46 -1.27
N ASP A 99 19.90 6.57 -0.69
CA ASP A 99 20.25 6.70 0.74
C ASP A 99 19.05 7.21 1.60
N GLU A 100 17.81 7.02 1.11
CA GLU A 100 16.62 7.48 1.80
C GLU A 100 15.87 6.35 2.54
N PRO A 101 15.10 6.67 3.59
CA PRO A 101 14.07 5.78 4.09
C PRO A 101 13.05 5.44 3.00
N CYS A 102 12.49 4.24 3.06
CA CYS A 102 11.55 3.75 2.06
C CYS A 102 10.30 3.13 2.69
N ALA A 103 9.12 3.57 2.25
CA ALA A 103 7.88 2.87 2.51
C ALA A 103 7.54 1.93 1.35
N MET A 104 6.99 0.77 1.64
CA MET A 104 6.43 -0.13 0.63
C MET A 104 4.99 -0.49 0.99
N ILE A 105 4.12 -0.51 -0.02
CA ILE A 105 2.75 -0.98 0.10
C ILE A 105 2.47 -2.01 -1.01
N LEU A 106 1.71 -3.04 -0.66
CA LEU A 106 1.21 -4.00 -1.64
C LEU A 106 0.05 -3.38 -2.43
N GLY A 107 0.09 -3.53 -3.73
CA GLY A 107 -0.84 -2.90 -4.66
C GLY A 107 -2.30 -3.36 -4.57
N ASP A 108 -2.56 -4.40 -3.78
CA ASP A 108 -3.88 -4.99 -3.53
C ASP A 108 -4.40 -4.76 -2.10
N ASN A 109 -3.73 -3.90 -1.33
CA ASN A 109 -4.12 -3.60 0.04
C ASN A 109 -4.84 -2.25 0.12
N ILE A 110 -5.96 -2.24 0.81
CA ILE A 110 -6.78 -1.05 1.06
C ILE A 110 -6.79 -0.78 2.56
N PHE A 111 -6.44 0.45 2.93
CA PHE A 111 -6.48 0.92 4.31
C PHE A 111 -7.48 2.06 4.45
N TYR A 112 -8.33 1.97 5.47
CA TYR A 112 -9.27 3.02 5.80
C TYR A 112 -9.47 3.11 7.31
N GLY A 113 -9.53 4.32 7.85
CA GLY A 113 -9.81 4.54 9.27
C GLY A 113 -9.48 5.95 9.72
N GLY A 114 -10.20 6.41 10.72
CA GLY A 114 -9.93 7.70 11.35
C GLY A 114 -8.54 7.72 11.99
N GLY A 115 -7.74 8.76 11.67
CA GLY A 115 -6.39 8.89 12.20
C GLY A 115 -5.30 8.09 11.47
N LEU A 116 -5.60 7.44 10.33
CA LEU A 116 -4.60 6.71 9.55
C LEU A 116 -3.35 7.57 9.25
N SER A 117 -3.54 8.84 8.90
CA SER A 117 -2.42 9.77 8.64
C SER A 117 -1.47 9.94 9.84
N THR A 118 -1.98 9.82 11.08
CA THR A 118 -1.14 9.89 12.28
C THR A 118 -0.25 8.64 12.41
N PHE A 119 -0.82 7.46 12.15
CA PHE A 119 -0.06 6.20 12.13
C PHE A 119 1.03 6.23 11.05
N LEU A 120 0.69 6.68 9.85
CA LEU A 120 1.63 6.79 8.73
C LEU A 120 2.77 7.77 9.04
N ARG A 121 2.48 8.92 9.65
CA ARG A 121 3.48 9.91 10.06
C ARG A 121 4.43 9.33 11.11
N SER A 122 3.89 8.69 12.14
CA SER A 122 4.71 8.04 13.17
C SER A 122 5.61 6.95 12.59
N ALA A 123 5.12 6.18 11.60
CA ALA A 123 5.94 5.19 10.91
C ALA A 123 7.06 5.82 10.09
N ALA A 124 6.79 6.94 9.40
CA ALA A 124 7.79 7.71 8.68
C ALA A 124 8.88 8.26 9.63
N GLU A 125 8.47 8.84 10.75
CA GLU A 125 9.40 9.34 11.79
C GLU A 125 10.27 8.20 12.36
N ASN A 126 9.68 7.02 12.60
CA ASN A 126 10.46 5.85 13.03
C ASN A 126 11.52 5.45 12.00
N ALA A 127 11.16 5.47 10.71
CA ALA A 127 12.08 5.12 9.63
C ALA A 127 13.24 6.13 9.53
N GLU A 128 12.96 7.43 9.67
CA GLU A 128 13.98 8.47 9.74
C GLU A 128 14.92 8.29 10.94
N ASN A 129 14.39 7.80 12.05
CA ASN A 129 15.13 7.50 13.28
C ASN A 129 15.79 6.10 13.29
N GLY A 130 15.85 5.42 12.15
CA GLY A 130 16.57 4.17 11.98
C GLY A 130 15.83 2.89 12.37
N SER A 131 14.51 2.96 12.60
CA SER A 131 13.68 1.79 12.94
C SER A 131 12.69 1.47 11.84
N ALA A 132 12.49 0.20 11.51
CA ALA A 132 11.42 -0.27 10.66
C ALA A 132 10.08 -0.25 11.42
N THR A 133 8.98 -0.06 10.69
CA THR A 133 7.62 -0.15 11.23
C THR A 133 6.75 -1.04 10.35
N ILE A 134 6.08 -2.00 10.98
CA ILE A 134 5.06 -2.86 10.37
C ILE A 134 3.70 -2.57 11.01
N PHE A 135 2.62 -2.88 10.28
CA PHE A 135 1.25 -2.64 10.76
C PHE A 135 0.55 -3.96 11.01
N GLY A 136 0.02 -4.10 12.22
CA GLY A 136 -0.72 -5.27 12.66
C GLY A 136 -2.21 -5.10 12.57
N TYR A 137 -2.90 -6.16 12.18
CA TYR A 137 -4.36 -6.22 12.14
C TYR A 137 -4.87 -7.56 12.67
N TYR A 138 -5.95 -7.53 13.47
CA TYR A 138 -6.53 -8.77 13.99
C TYR A 138 -7.36 -9.48 12.93
N VAL A 139 -7.09 -10.78 12.69
CA VAL A 139 -7.79 -11.62 11.71
C VAL A 139 -8.26 -12.92 12.35
N ASN A 140 -9.27 -13.56 11.74
CA ASN A 140 -9.80 -14.84 12.19
C ASN A 140 -9.13 -16.05 11.52
N ASP A 141 -8.37 -15.84 10.46
CA ASP A 141 -7.67 -16.83 9.63
C ASP A 141 -6.16 -16.52 9.53
N PRO A 142 -5.46 -16.47 10.69
CA PRO A 142 -4.07 -15.99 10.76
C PRO A 142 -3.08 -16.82 9.96
N GLU A 143 -3.34 -18.11 9.72
CA GLU A 143 -2.44 -19.01 8.97
C GLU A 143 -2.17 -18.58 7.53
N ARG A 144 -2.94 -17.64 7.02
CA ARG A 144 -2.78 -17.11 5.64
C ARG A 144 -1.72 -16.03 5.52
N PHE A 145 -1.27 -15.46 6.62
CA PHE A 145 -0.48 -14.22 6.66
C PHE A 145 0.83 -14.40 7.43
N GLY A 146 1.72 -13.42 7.31
CA GLY A 146 2.79 -13.24 8.28
C GLY A 146 2.19 -12.84 9.63
N ILE A 147 2.62 -13.49 10.71
CA ILE A 147 2.04 -13.34 12.06
C ILE A 147 3.07 -12.74 13.01
N MET A 148 2.64 -11.83 13.87
CA MET A 148 3.41 -11.27 14.96
C MET A 148 3.04 -11.96 16.27
N GLU A 149 4.03 -12.28 17.09
CA GLU A 149 3.87 -12.69 18.47
C GLU A 149 4.26 -11.53 19.39
N PHE A 150 3.49 -11.30 20.45
CA PHE A 150 3.73 -10.22 21.41
C PHE A 150 3.87 -10.75 22.84
N ASP A 151 4.63 -10.04 23.65
CA ASP A 151 4.59 -10.21 25.09
C ASP A 151 3.39 -9.45 25.71
N LYS A 152 3.26 -9.52 27.03
CA LYS A 152 2.18 -8.82 27.79
C LYS A 152 2.25 -7.28 27.69
N ASP A 153 3.40 -6.75 27.34
CA ASP A 153 3.67 -5.32 27.22
C ASP A 153 3.62 -4.84 25.74
N TRP A 154 3.13 -5.71 24.84
CA TRP A 154 3.01 -5.47 23.40
C TRP A 154 4.34 -5.29 22.65
N ASN A 155 5.45 -5.82 23.20
CA ASN A 155 6.69 -5.90 22.45
C ASN A 155 6.63 -7.10 21.50
N ILE A 156 7.17 -6.94 20.28
CA ILE A 156 7.23 -8.02 19.30
C ILE A 156 8.28 -9.04 19.78
N LEU A 157 7.85 -10.29 19.94
CA LEU A 157 8.73 -11.41 20.30
C LEU A 157 9.24 -12.17 19.06
N SER A 158 8.36 -12.36 18.09
CA SER A 158 8.70 -13.06 16.84
C SER A 158 7.77 -12.62 15.70
N VAL A 159 8.24 -12.84 14.47
CA VAL A 159 7.46 -12.74 13.24
C VAL A 159 7.63 -14.03 12.45
N GLU A 160 6.53 -14.60 11.95
CA GLU A 160 6.54 -15.89 11.24
C GLU A 160 5.65 -15.84 10.01
N GLU A 161 6.18 -16.30 8.86
CA GLU A 161 5.45 -16.31 7.60
C GLU A 161 4.53 -17.54 7.51
N LYS A 162 3.22 -17.31 7.40
CA LYS A 162 2.18 -18.34 7.20
C LYS A 162 2.38 -19.58 8.08
N PRO A 163 2.41 -19.41 9.41
CA PRO A 163 2.66 -20.52 10.32
C PRO A 163 1.50 -21.53 10.30
N GLN A 164 1.81 -22.81 10.35
CA GLN A 164 0.78 -23.86 10.51
C GLN A 164 0.05 -23.78 11.85
N LYS A 165 0.70 -23.26 12.87
CA LYS A 165 0.16 -23.01 14.21
C LYS A 165 0.45 -21.58 14.62
N PRO A 166 -0.39 -20.63 14.23
CA PRO A 166 -0.19 -19.21 14.55
C PRO A 166 -0.13 -18.97 16.06
N LYS A 167 0.82 -18.15 16.49
CA LYS A 167 1.01 -17.79 17.90
C LYS A 167 0.10 -16.65 18.35
N SER A 168 -0.48 -15.94 17.40
CA SER A 168 -1.47 -14.90 17.63
C SER A 168 -2.42 -14.74 16.44
N ASN A 169 -3.44 -13.90 16.58
CA ASN A 169 -4.33 -13.49 15.50
C ASN A 169 -3.92 -12.17 14.86
N TYR A 170 -2.77 -11.59 15.24
CA TYR A 170 -2.30 -10.33 14.66
C TYR A 170 -1.42 -10.60 13.45
N CYS A 171 -1.98 -10.37 12.27
CA CYS A 171 -1.23 -10.48 11.02
C CYS A 171 -0.46 -9.19 10.71
N ILE A 172 0.60 -9.34 9.94
CA ILE A 172 1.32 -8.23 9.32
C ILE A 172 0.58 -7.85 8.04
N THR A 173 0.15 -6.60 7.94
CA THR A 173 -0.51 -6.09 6.73
C THR A 173 0.52 -5.81 5.62
N GLY A 174 0.03 -5.49 4.43
CA GLY A 174 0.91 -5.18 3.29
C GLY A 174 1.42 -3.72 3.25
N LEU A 175 1.75 -3.13 4.40
CA LEU A 175 2.30 -1.78 4.51
C LEU A 175 3.51 -1.78 5.45
N TYR A 176 4.62 -1.24 4.95
CA TYR A 176 5.92 -1.32 5.60
C TYR A 176 6.66 0.00 5.48
N PHE A 177 7.36 0.41 6.54
CA PHE A 177 8.26 1.55 6.54
C PHE A 177 9.63 1.10 7.02
N TYR A 178 10.66 1.38 6.24
CA TYR A 178 12.03 0.98 6.55
C TYR A 178 12.96 2.18 6.55
N PRO A 179 13.97 2.18 7.43
CA PRO A 179 15.01 3.20 7.42
C PRO A 179 15.90 3.06 6.19
N LYS A 180 16.77 4.03 5.99
CA LYS A 180 17.80 3.98 4.94
C LYS A 180 18.60 2.67 5.00
N GLY A 181 19.06 2.21 3.83
CA GLY A 181 19.82 0.97 3.69
C GLY A 181 18.97 -0.29 3.58
N VAL A 182 17.64 -0.17 3.40
CA VAL A 182 16.74 -1.32 3.28
C VAL A 182 17.10 -2.23 2.11
N ALA A 183 17.62 -1.71 1.00
CA ALA A 183 18.04 -2.52 -0.15
C ALA A 183 19.18 -3.48 0.24
N GLU A 184 20.18 -3.01 0.99
CA GLU A 184 21.28 -3.85 1.49
C GLU A 184 20.78 -4.89 2.49
N MET A 185 19.82 -4.54 3.35
CA MET A 185 19.18 -5.48 4.25
C MET A 185 18.40 -6.56 3.50
N ALA A 186 17.68 -6.18 2.43
CA ALA A 186 16.94 -7.11 1.58
C ALA A 186 17.87 -8.12 0.86
N LYS A 187 19.09 -7.74 0.48
CA LYS A 187 20.09 -8.65 -0.10
C LYS A 187 20.57 -9.74 0.89
N ARG A 188 20.37 -9.53 2.19
CA ARG A 188 20.71 -10.53 3.24
C ARG A 188 19.63 -11.60 3.38
N VAL A 189 18.43 -11.36 2.86
CA VAL A 189 17.32 -12.32 2.91
C VAL A 189 17.63 -13.50 2.00
N LYS A 190 17.52 -14.71 2.56
CA LYS A 190 17.68 -15.96 1.80
C LYS A 190 16.30 -16.45 1.35
N PRO A 191 16.22 -17.07 0.16
CA PRO A 191 14.98 -17.69 -0.29
C PRO A 191 14.43 -18.68 0.75
N SER A 192 13.14 -18.61 1.01
CA SER A 192 12.43 -19.57 1.86
C SER A 192 12.28 -20.93 1.20
N ALA A 193 11.68 -21.91 1.89
CA ALA A 193 11.33 -23.19 1.31
C ALA A 193 10.40 -23.10 0.08
N ARG A 194 9.73 -21.94 -0.10
CA ARG A 194 8.91 -21.61 -1.27
C ARG A 194 9.72 -20.99 -2.42
N GLY A 195 11.01 -20.75 -2.23
CA GLY A 195 11.88 -20.06 -3.18
C GLY A 195 11.72 -18.54 -3.18
N GLU A 196 10.99 -17.96 -2.22
CA GLU A 196 10.68 -16.53 -2.16
C GLU A 196 11.57 -15.78 -1.16
N LEU A 197 11.95 -14.55 -1.51
CA LEU A 197 12.56 -13.57 -0.60
C LEU A 197 11.46 -12.95 0.26
N GLU A 198 11.21 -13.57 1.41
CA GLU A 198 10.09 -13.22 2.27
C GLU A 198 10.30 -11.88 2.97
N ILE A 199 9.26 -11.04 2.94
CA ILE A 199 9.27 -9.79 3.69
C ILE A 199 9.33 -10.03 5.21
N THR A 200 8.73 -11.13 5.67
CA THR A 200 8.76 -11.53 7.08
C THR A 200 10.17 -11.83 7.54
N THR A 201 11.02 -12.42 6.69
CA THR A 201 12.46 -12.62 6.99
C THR A 201 13.19 -11.28 7.07
N LEU A 202 12.88 -10.31 6.20
CA LEU A 202 13.44 -8.97 6.31
C LEU A 202 13.03 -8.30 7.62
N ASN A 203 11.75 -8.41 8.01
CA ASN A 203 11.27 -7.91 9.29
C ASN A 203 11.97 -8.57 10.49
N ASP A 204 12.22 -9.89 10.41
CA ASP A 204 12.96 -10.60 11.47
C ASP A 204 14.39 -10.09 11.62
N ILE A 205 15.08 -9.77 10.52
CA ILE A 205 16.42 -9.16 10.59
C ILE A 205 16.37 -7.85 11.39
N TYR A 206 15.38 -6.98 11.15
CA TYR A 206 15.21 -5.75 11.92
C TYR A 206 14.80 -6.01 13.38
N LEU A 207 14.03 -7.07 13.64
CA LEU A 207 13.65 -7.47 14.99
C LEU A 207 14.89 -7.92 15.78
N GLN A 208 15.74 -8.75 15.21
CA GLN A 208 16.98 -9.23 15.84
C GLN A 208 17.98 -8.09 16.13
N GLU A 209 17.92 -7.02 15.34
CA GLU A 209 18.70 -5.80 15.57
C GLU A 209 18.02 -4.81 16.55
N ASN A 210 16.89 -5.17 17.17
CA ASN A 210 16.05 -4.30 18.02
C ASN A 210 15.61 -3.01 17.33
N ARG A 211 15.33 -3.09 16.03
CA ARG A 211 14.95 -1.97 15.15
C ARG A 211 13.59 -2.17 14.47
N LEU A 212 12.79 -3.11 14.94
CA LEU A 212 11.44 -3.34 14.43
C LEU A 212 10.39 -2.81 15.41
N LYS A 213 9.46 -2.01 14.93
CA LYS A 213 8.30 -1.52 15.67
C LYS A 213 7.02 -2.01 15.00
N ALA A 214 5.97 -2.23 15.80
CA ALA A 214 4.62 -2.50 15.30
C ALA A 214 3.67 -1.37 15.66
N GLN A 215 2.75 -1.10 14.73
CA GLN A 215 1.58 -0.26 14.99
C GLN A 215 0.32 -1.10 14.75
N ILE A 216 -0.52 -1.24 15.78
CA ILE A 216 -1.72 -2.07 15.70
C ILE A 216 -2.90 -1.21 15.24
N LEU A 217 -3.45 -1.57 14.08
CA LEU A 217 -4.68 -0.99 13.56
C LEU A 217 -5.86 -1.59 14.32
N GLY A 218 -6.34 -0.84 15.31
CA GLY A 218 -7.40 -1.27 16.22
C GLY A 218 -8.81 -1.01 15.67
N ARG A 219 -9.78 -0.90 16.58
CA ARG A 219 -11.17 -0.62 16.22
C ARG A 219 -11.29 0.70 15.45
N GLY A 220 -12.12 0.69 14.40
CA GLY A 220 -12.32 1.86 13.54
C GLY A 220 -11.42 1.89 12.32
N PHE A 221 -10.48 0.94 12.21
CA PHE A 221 -9.72 0.69 10.98
C PHE A 221 -10.32 -0.47 10.19
N ALA A 222 -10.27 -0.36 8.88
CA ALA A 222 -10.47 -1.45 7.94
C ALA A 222 -9.18 -1.65 7.15
N TRP A 223 -8.69 -2.88 7.16
CA TRP A 223 -7.69 -3.37 6.24
C TRP A 223 -8.31 -4.47 5.38
N LEU A 224 -8.21 -4.33 4.08
CA LEU A 224 -8.83 -5.24 3.12
C LEU A 224 -7.73 -5.78 2.20
N ASP A 225 -7.51 -7.09 2.26
CA ASP A 225 -6.68 -7.85 1.31
C ASP A 225 -7.59 -8.38 0.20
N THR A 226 -7.43 -7.85 -1.01
CA THR A 226 -8.28 -8.19 -2.17
C THR A 226 -7.75 -9.41 -2.94
N GLY A 227 -7.20 -10.39 -2.24
CA GLY A 227 -6.50 -11.54 -2.82
C GLY A 227 -7.38 -12.67 -3.38
N THR A 228 -8.70 -12.65 -3.11
CA THR A 228 -9.67 -13.67 -3.56
C THR A 228 -10.90 -13.00 -4.17
N MET A 229 -11.75 -13.78 -4.88
CA MET A 229 -13.01 -13.27 -5.46
C MET A 229 -13.91 -12.64 -4.39
N ASP A 230 -14.12 -13.36 -3.29
CA ASP A 230 -14.98 -12.89 -2.20
C ASP A 230 -14.41 -11.63 -1.56
N SER A 231 -13.11 -11.60 -1.25
CA SER A 231 -12.50 -10.42 -0.64
C SER A 231 -12.49 -9.19 -1.57
N LEU A 232 -12.45 -9.38 -2.89
CA LEU A 232 -12.60 -8.30 -3.87
C LEU A 232 -14.02 -7.71 -3.85
N VAL A 233 -15.04 -8.57 -3.78
CA VAL A 233 -16.44 -8.16 -3.67
C VAL A 233 -16.69 -7.46 -2.34
N ASP A 234 -16.21 -8.01 -1.24
CA ASP A 234 -16.34 -7.42 0.09
C ASP A 234 -15.68 -6.05 0.18
N ALA A 235 -14.50 -5.90 -0.41
CA ALA A 235 -13.82 -4.61 -0.49
C ALA A 235 -14.63 -3.57 -1.27
N ALA A 236 -15.19 -3.95 -2.43
CA ALA A 236 -16.02 -3.07 -3.22
C ALA A 236 -17.31 -2.67 -2.47
N ALA A 237 -17.95 -3.61 -1.78
CA ALA A 237 -19.15 -3.36 -0.96
C ALA A 237 -18.84 -2.44 0.23
N PHE A 238 -17.71 -2.66 0.93
CA PHE A 238 -17.26 -1.81 2.02
C PHE A 238 -17.03 -0.37 1.56
N VAL A 239 -16.28 -0.18 0.47
CA VAL A 239 -16.01 1.15 -0.09
C VAL A 239 -17.32 1.82 -0.48
N GLN A 240 -18.18 1.13 -1.23
CA GLN A 240 -19.48 1.67 -1.65
C GLN A 240 -20.33 2.12 -0.45
N MET A 241 -20.48 1.26 0.54
CA MET A 241 -21.31 1.55 1.71
C MET A 241 -20.77 2.75 2.48
N THR A 242 -19.45 2.77 2.72
CA THR A 242 -18.79 3.83 3.48
C THR A 242 -18.90 5.17 2.77
N GLU A 243 -18.57 5.22 1.47
CA GLU A 243 -18.67 6.45 0.67
C GLU A 243 -20.11 7.00 0.63
N LYS A 244 -21.09 6.12 0.41
CA LYS A 244 -22.51 6.53 0.42
C LYS A 244 -22.98 7.05 1.77
N ARG A 245 -22.51 6.50 2.88
CA ARG A 245 -22.94 6.90 4.22
C ARG A 245 -22.26 8.16 4.71
N GLN A 246 -20.98 8.33 4.39
CA GLN A 246 -20.18 9.45 4.87
C GLN A 246 -20.17 10.64 3.88
N GLY A 247 -20.57 10.42 2.63
CA GLY A 247 -20.54 11.45 1.60
C GLY A 247 -19.12 11.82 1.14
N VAL A 248 -18.14 10.94 1.36
CA VAL A 248 -16.72 11.16 1.02
C VAL A 248 -16.25 10.16 -0.02
N LYS A 249 -15.07 10.37 -0.60
CA LYS A 249 -14.36 9.37 -1.39
C LYS A 249 -13.24 8.75 -0.57
N ILE A 250 -13.19 7.42 -0.57
CA ILE A 250 -12.03 6.69 -0.01
C ILE A 250 -10.94 6.71 -1.07
N SER A 251 -9.76 7.22 -0.72
CA SER A 251 -8.58 7.15 -1.59
C SER A 251 -8.79 7.83 -2.96
N ALA A 252 -9.03 9.15 -2.93
CA ALA A 252 -9.02 10.00 -4.12
C ALA A 252 -7.67 10.75 -4.19
N PRO A 253 -6.69 10.27 -5.01
CA PRO A 253 -5.35 10.86 -5.07
C PRO A 253 -5.35 12.37 -5.36
N GLU A 254 -6.21 12.83 -6.28
CA GLU A 254 -6.32 14.24 -6.65
C GLU A 254 -6.82 15.10 -5.48
N GLU A 255 -7.79 14.62 -4.71
CA GLU A 255 -8.26 15.31 -3.52
C GLU A 255 -7.15 15.39 -2.47
N ILE A 256 -6.43 14.28 -2.23
CA ILE A 256 -5.31 14.25 -1.29
C ILE A 256 -4.23 15.24 -1.71
N ALA A 257 -3.88 15.27 -3.00
CA ALA A 257 -2.91 16.21 -3.56
C ALA A 257 -3.34 17.66 -3.34
N PHE A 258 -4.59 17.98 -3.62
CA PHE A 258 -5.15 19.31 -3.42
C PHE A 258 -5.15 19.73 -1.94
N ARG A 259 -5.60 18.85 -1.02
CA ARG A 259 -5.60 19.12 0.41
C ARG A 259 -4.21 19.27 1.02
N LYS A 260 -3.21 18.65 0.40
CA LYS A 260 -1.80 18.80 0.76
C LYS A 260 -1.10 19.96 0.03
N GLU A 261 -1.84 20.75 -0.75
CA GLU A 261 -1.30 21.87 -1.53
C GLU A 261 -0.19 21.45 -2.53
N TRP A 262 -0.29 20.20 -3.03
CA TRP A 262 0.63 19.69 -4.04
C TRP A 262 0.18 20.03 -5.46
N ILE A 263 -1.12 20.26 -5.64
CA ILE A 263 -1.73 20.78 -6.86
C ILE A 263 -2.64 21.96 -6.54
N THR A 264 -2.84 22.82 -7.52
CA THR A 264 -3.73 23.98 -7.44
C THR A 264 -5.20 23.58 -7.62
N LYS A 265 -6.09 24.53 -7.34
CA LYS A 265 -7.53 24.36 -7.63
C LYS A 265 -7.78 24.16 -9.14
N GLU A 266 -7.06 24.89 -9.98
CA GLU A 266 -7.17 24.83 -11.44
C GLU A 266 -6.76 23.45 -11.95
N GLU A 267 -5.66 22.88 -11.45
CA GLU A 267 -5.21 21.51 -11.80
C GLU A 267 -6.20 20.44 -11.32
N LEU A 268 -6.80 20.62 -10.14
CA LEU A 268 -7.87 19.72 -9.65
C LEU A 268 -9.10 19.78 -10.56
N LEU A 269 -9.49 20.97 -11.04
CA LEU A 269 -10.61 21.14 -11.96
C LEU A 269 -10.32 20.49 -13.32
N VAL A 270 -9.10 20.59 -13.84
CA VAL A 270 -8.68 19.90 -15.07
C VAL A 270 -8.83 18.38 -14.91
N SER A 271 -8.40 17.83 -13.78
CA SER A 271 -8.59 16.40 -13.46
C SER A 271 -10.07 16.03 -13.39
N ALA A 272 -10.89 16.87 -12.76
CA ALA A 272 -12.34 16.67 -12.67
C ALA A 272 -13.02 16.67 -14.05
N GLU A 273 -12.59 17.55 -14.96
CA GLU A 273 -13.10 17.59 -16.34
C GLU A 273 -12.75 16.33 -17.13
N LYS A 274 -11.54 15.79 -16.95
CA LYS A 274 -11.10 14.54 -17.56
C LYS A 274 -12.01 13.37 -17.19
N TYR A 275 -12.54 13.35 -15.96
CA TYR A 275 -13.49 12.33 -15.50
C TYR A 275 -14.94 12.61 -15.90
N GLY A 276 -15.21 13.76 -16.48
CA GLY A 276 -16.50 14.13 -17.07
C GLY A 276 -17.66 14.14 -16.06
N LYS A 277 -18.77 13.50 -16.44
CA LYS A 277 -19.99 13.42 -15.61
C LYS A 277 -19.98 12.23 -14.64
N SER A 278 -18.84 11.60 -14.40
CA SER A 278 -18.77 10.52 -13.43
C SER A 278 -18.99 11.05 -12.00
N PRO A 279 -19.51 10.23 -11.08
CA PRO A 279 -19.61 10.62 -9.65
C PRO A 279 -18.25 10.99 -9.05
N TYR A 280 -17.16 10.43 -9.56
CA TYR A 280 -15.80 10.76 -9.14
C TYR A 280 -15.41 12.18 -9.60
N GLY A 281 -15.64 12.52 -10.87
CA GLY A 281 -15.39 13.87 -11.39
C GLY A 281 -16.23 14.95 -10.68
N GLU A 282 -17.51 14.68 -10.41
CA GLU A 282 -18.37 15.60 -9.66
C GLU A 282 -17.88 15.78 -8.21
N HIS A 283 -17.37 14.73 -7.57
CA HIS A 283 -16.75 14.83 -6.25
C HIS A 283 -15.55 15.80 -6.28
N LEU A 284 -14.63 15.66 -7.24
CA LEU A 284 -13.46 16.54 -7.34
C LEU A 284 -13.87 18.00 -7.58
N LYS A 285 -14.90 18.27 -8.38
CA LYS A 285 -15.46 19.63 -8.55
C LYS A 285 -15.99 20.20 -7.23
N ASN A 286 -16.68 19.39 -6.45
CA ASN A 286 -17.21 19.79 -5.15
C ASN A 286 -16.08 20.08 -4.15
N VAL A 287 -15.00 19.29 -4.16
CA VAL A 287 -13.79 19.55 -3.38
C VAL A 287 -13.15 20.87 -3.78
N ALA A 288 -12.92 21.08 -5.09
CA ALA A 288 -12.32 22.31 -5.63
C ALA A 288 -13.13 23.58 -5.29
N ASN A 289 -14.45 23.47 -5.22
CA ASN A 289 -15.35 24.58 -4.90
C ASN A 289 -15.59 24.77 -3.39
N GLY A 290 -14.97 23.93 -2.53
CA GLY A 290 -15.09 24.04 -1.07
C GLY A 290 -16.47 23.68 -0.53
N THR A 291 -17.29 22.95 -1.32
CA THR A 291 -18.62 22.49 -0.88
C THR A 291 -18.55 21.25 0.01
N MET A 292 -17.39 20.54 -0.02
CA MET A 292 -17.11 19.37 0.84
C MET A 292 -16.31 19.82 2.06
N ARG A 293 -16.89 19.68 3.25
CA ARG A 293 -16.21 19.98 4.54
C ARG A 293 -16.31 18.78 5.45
N TYR A 294 -15.18 18.16 5.76
CA TYR A 294 -15.02 17.06 6.74
C TYR A 294 -13.59 16.98 7.27
#